data_504e415fc1f2315da68b51e55bffd5c4
#
_entry.id   504e415fc1f2315da68b51e55bffd5c4
#
_cell.length_a   1.000
_cell.length_b   1.000
_cell.length_c   1.000
_cell.angle_alpha   90.00
_cell.angle_beta   90.00
_cell.angle_gamma   90.00
#
_symmetry.space_group_name_H-M   'P 1'
#
loop_
_entity.id
_entity.type
_entity.pdbx_description
1 polymer ?
#
loop_
_entity_poly.entity_id
_entity_poly.type
_entity_poly.pdbx_seq_one_letter_code
_entity_poly.pdbx_strand_id
1 'polypeptide(L)'
;MKTIKKLPSISALVLLATSAFFTLSCGGKDGEYDASGTFEATEIIVSSEANGKILSLDIVEGQQLEAGAPVGTIDSTQLYLKKRQLLTSVRGVEVRRPEYNKQIAATQQQIATQISEKARIERLVKAEAATQKQLDDINSSISVLQKQLEAQKSSLTTTTSGMSEDAAALMIQVDQLNDQLSKCRILSPIKGTVLVKYAEAGELTGSGKPLFKIADIENMILRAYITSDIITKLKLNQEVKVYADFGEKEMREYTGTIVWISDKAEFTPKTIQTKKERANLVYAVKIAVKNDGYIKIGMYGEVKI
;
A
#
# COMPACT_ATOMS: atom_id res chain seq x y z
N MET A 1 14.00 -39.07 -100.84
CA MET A 1 14.68 -38.22 -99.81
C MET A 1 13.85 -38.28 -98.49
N LYS A 2 14.31 -39.03 -97.55
CA LYS A 2 13.63 -39.23 -96.22
C LYS A 2 14.15 -38.20 -95.21
N THR A 3 13.28 -37.34 -94.70
CA THR A 3 13.56 -36.38 -93.69
C THR A 3 13.44 -37.09 -92.30
N ILE A 4 14.55 -37.17 -91.61
CA ILE A 4 14.65 -37.72 -90.24
C ILE A 4 14.27 -36.63 -89.24
N LYS A 5 13.13 -36.78 -88.48
CA LYS A 5 12.76 -35.95 -87.35
C LYS A 5 13.66 -36.35 -86.15
N LYS A 6 14.47 -35.42 -85.69
CA LYS A 6 15.25 -35.56 -84.45
C LYS A 6 14.33 -35.49 -83.27
N LEU A 7 14.29 -36.51 -82.42
CA LEU A 7 13.66 -36.48 -81.09
C LEU A 7 14.54 -35.58 -80.13
N PRO A 8 13.95 -34.81 -79.27
CA PRO A 8 14.71 -34.05 -78.24
C PRO A 8 15.31 -35.03 -77.28
N SER A 9 16.54 -34.73 -76.84
CA SER A 9 17.33 -35.57 -75.95
C SER A 9 16.72 -35.59 -74.55
N ILE A 10 16.77 -36.78 -73.94
CA ILE A 10 16.30 -37.06 -72.57
C ILE A 10 16.85 -36.07 -71.50
N SER A 11 17.99 -35.44 -71.77
CA SER A 11 18.60 -34.44 -70.92
C SER A 11 17.81 -33.12 -70.80
N ALA A 12 17.04 -32.73 -71.85
CA ALA A 12 16.21 -31.52 -71.82
C ALA A 12 14.91 -31.73 -70.96
N LEU A 13 14.40 -32.97 -70.93
CA LEU A 13 13.17 -33.32 -70.17
C LEU A 13 13.46 -33.40 -68.63
N VAL A 14 14.69 -33.83 -68.27
CA VAL A 14 15.10 -33.87 -66.84
C VAL A 14 15.40 -32.47 -66.27
N LEU A 15 15.89 -31.53 -67.08
CA LEU A 15 16.15 -30.17 -66.69
C LEU A 15 14.84 -29.38 -66.45
N LEU A 16 13.75 -29.69 -67.18
CA LEU A 16 12.44 -29.05 -66.99
C LEU A 16 11.69 -29.57 -65.77
N ALA A 17 11.87 -30.85 -65.42
CA ALA A 17 11.27 -31.46 -64.22
C ALA A 17 11.90 -31.00 -62.89
N THR A 18 13.21 -30.68 -62.86
CA THR A 18 13.90 -30.15 -61.67
C THR A 18 13.59 -28.67 -61.40
N SER A 19 13.20 -27.87 -62.41
CA SER A 19 12.80 -26.48 -62.24
C SER A 19 11.40 -26.30 -61.61
N ALA A 20 10.51 -27.31 -61.75
CA ALA A 20 9.15 -27.25 -61.19
C ALA A 20 9.07 -27.61 -59.71
N PHE A 21 10.14 -28.17 -59.11
CA PHE A 21 10.16 -28.57 -57.70
C PHE A 21 10.69 -27.47 -56.74
N PHE A 22 11.21 -26.35 -57.27
CA PHE A 22 11.79 -25.26 -56.48
C PHE A 22 10.84 -24.09 -56.17
N THR A 23 9.58 -24.13 -56.59
CA THR A 23 8.62 -23.03 -56.39
C THR A 23 7.58 -23.28 -55.30
N LEU A 24 7.73 -24.34 -54.48
CA LEU A 24 6.84 -24.61 -53.33
C LEU A 24 7.56 -24.45 -52.01
N SER A 25 8.27 -23.36 -51.79
CA SER A 25 8.76 -23.03 -50.46
C SER A 25 8.93 -21.54 -50.35
N CYS A 26 7.87 -20.87 -49.94
CA CYS A 26 7.85 -19.65 -49.12
C CYS A 26 6.39 -19.17 -49.02
N GLY A 27 5.58 -19.90 -48.28
CA GLY A 27 4.38 -19.39 -47.69
C GLY A 27 4.68 -19.21 -46.22
N GLY A 28 5.42 -18.16 -45.85
CA GLY A 28 5.41 -17.66 -44.46
C GLY A 28 3.97 -17.22 -44.17
N LYS A 29 3.36 -17.75 -43.15
CA LYS A 29 2.08 -17.28 -42.61
C LYS A 29 2.23 -15.89 -42.00
N ASP A 30 2.65 -14.91 -42.84
CA ASP A 30 2.62 -13.49 -42.47
C ASP A 30 1.16 -13.03 -42.58
N GLY A 31 0.43 -12.94 -41.45
CA GLY A 31 -0.92 -12.43 -41.38
C GLY A 31 -1.91 -13.21 -40.53
N GLU A 32 -1.45 -14.14 -39.71
CA GLU A 32 -2.35 -14.96 -38.88
C GLU A 32 -2.81 -14.24 -37.59
N TYR A 33 -2.08 -13.19 -37.14
CA TYR A 33 -2.34 -12.44 -35.91
C TYR A 33 -2.50 -10.94 -36.19
N ASP A 34 -3.38 -10.31 -35.42
CA ASP A 34 -3.77 -8.90 -35.59
C ASP A 34 -2.84 -7.95 -34.81
N ALA A 35 -2.18 -8.42 -33.76
CA ALA A 35 -1.27 -7.65 -32.93
C ALA A 35 -0.21 -8.53 -32.29
N SER A 36 0.93 -7.93 -31.92
CA SER A 36 1.99 -8.58 -31.14
C SER A 36 2.47 -7.67 -30.03
N GLY A 37 3.03 -8.27 -28.98
CA GLY A 37 3.49 -7.53 -27.81
C GLY A 37 4.29 -8.37 -26.84
N THR A 38 4.45 -7.86 -25.63
CA THR A 38 5.17 -8.55 -24.54
C THR A 38 4.33 -8.61 -23.28
N PHE A 39 4.49 -9.71 -22.55
CA PHE A 39 3.82 -9.88 -21.27
C PHE A 39 4.55 -9.10 -20.18
N GLU A 40 3.77 -8.31 -19.42
CA GLU A 40 4.17 -7.53 -18.26
C GLU A 40 3.39 -8.02 -17.04
N ALA A 41 3.91 -7.77 -15.85
CA ALA A 41 3.18 -7.97 -14.59
C ALA A 41 3.16 -6.67 -13.80
N THR A 42 2.23 -6.57 -12.86
CA THR A 42 2.26 -5.48 -11.88
C THR A 42 3.39 -5.76 -10.89
N GLU A 43 4.46 -5.00 -10.98
CA GLU A 43 5.64 -5.11 -10.10
C GLU A 43 5.65 -4.01 -9.05
N ILE A 44 5.99 -4.36 -7.81
CA ILE A 44 6.21 -3.41 -6.71
C ILE A 44 7.58 -3.66 -6.11
N ILE A 45 8.37 -2.59 -6.01
CA ILE A 45 9.62 -2.59 -5.23
C ILE A 45 9.26 -2.23 -3.80
N VAL A 46 9.36 -3.19 -2.90
CA VAL A 46 9.16 -2.99 -1.48
C VAL A 46 10.43 -2.41 -0.89
N SER A 47 10.33 -1.18 -0.39
CA SER A 47 11.45 -0.45 0.22
C SER A 47 11.26 -0.35 1.73
N SER A 48 12.36 -0.21 2.45
CA SER A 48 12.34 0.02 3.90
C SER A 48 11.65 1.35 4.24
N GLU A 49 10.77 1.33 5.23
CA GLU A 49 10.14 2.53 5.79
C GLU A 49 10.84 2.99 7.09
N ALA A 50 11.77 2.18 7.62
CA ALA A 50 12.49 2.46 8.85
C ALA A 50 13.99 2.38 8.66
N ASN A 51 14.73 3.02 9.58
CA ASN A 51 16.18 2.98 9.65
C ASN A 51 16.61 1.98 10.73
N GLY A 52 17.53 1.08 10.41
CA GLY A 52 18.07 0.14 11.38
C GLY A 52 18.72 -1.08 10.73
N LYS A 53 19.14 -2.03 11.58
CA LYS A 53 19.63 -3.32 11.11
C LYS A 53 18.45 -4.25 10.79
N ILE A 54 18.50 -4.92 9.66
CA ILE A 54 17.53 -5.97 9.31
C ILE A 54 17.82 -7.17 10.22
N LEU A 55 16.88 -7.48 11.12
CA LEU A 55 17.01 -8.63 12.02
C LEU A 55 16.62 -9.92 11.32
N SER A 56 15.57 -9.88 10.52
CA SER A 56 15.13 -10.99 9.67
C SER A 56 14.57 -10.47 8.35
N LEU A 57 14.74 -11.24 7.28
CA LEU A 57 14.10 -11.08 5.99
C LEU A 57 13.91 -12.47 5.38
N ASP A 58 12.82 -13.12 5.80
CA ASP A 58 12.57 -14.55 5.61
C ASP A 58 11.82 -14.80 4.30
N ILE A 59 12.42 -14.37 3.18
CA ILE A 59 11.91 -14.57 1.83
C ILE A 59 12.99 -15.14 0.93
N VAL A 60 12.54 -15.89 -0.09
CA VAL A 60 13.38 -16.36 -1.18
C VAL A 60 12.75 -16.02 -2.53
N GLU A 61 13.59 -15.85 -3.55
CA GLU A 61 13.13 -15.61 -4.92
C GLU A 61 12.29 -16.79 -5.42
N GLY A 62 11.18 -16.49 -6.08
CA GLY A 62 10.18 -17.47 -6.50
C GLY A 62 9.11 -17.83 -5.44
N GLN A 63 9.26 -17.36 -4.21
CA GLN A 63 8.27 -17.58 -3.15
C GLN A 63 6.99 -16.77 -3.41
N GLN A 64 5.83 -17.40 -3.22
CA GLN A 64 4.54 -16.73 -3.22
C GLN A 64 4.23 -16.16 -1.83
N LEU A 65 3.75 -14.92 -1.80
CA LEU A 65 3.34 -14.21 -0.59
C LEU A 65 1.89 -13.74 -0.72
N GLU A 66 1.17 -13.74 0.38
CA GLU A 66 -0.14 -13.10 0.48
C GLU A 66 0.01 -11.62 0.85
N ALA A 67 -0.99 -10.79 0.49
CA ALA A 67 -1.03 -9.40 0.89
C ALA A 67 -1.06 -9.25 2.42
N GLY A 68 -0.21 -8.37 2.97
CA GLY A 68 -0.05 -8.17 4.41
C GLY A 68 0.78 -9.25 5.13
N ALA A 69 1.31 -10.24 4.41
CA ALA A 69 2.16 -11.27 5.02
C ALA A 69 3.43 -10.64 5.62
N PRO A 70 3.78 -10.93 6.89
CA PRO A 70 5.02 -10.47 7.49
C PRO A 70 6.19 -11.26 6.89
N VAL A 71 7.18 -10.53 6.37
CA VAL A 71 8.34 -11.12 5.66
C VAL A 71 9.68 -10.78 6.32
N GLY A 72 9.67 -9.86 7.30
CA GLY A 72 10.90 -9.52 8.00
C GLY A 72 10.70 -8.43 9.06
N THR A 73 11.78 -8.13 9.78
CA THR A 73 11.80 -7.12 10.84
C THR A 73 13.10 -6.32 10.82
N ILE A 74 12.99 -5.04 11.14
CA ILE A 74 14.11 -4.12 11.35
C ILE A 74 14.24 -3.89 12.86
N ASP A 75 15.46 -3.71 13.36
CA ASP A 75 15.72 -3.44 14.78
C ASP A 75 14.97 -2.19 15.26
N SER A 76 14.05 -2.41 16.17
CA SER A 76 13.19 -1.39 16.75
C SER A 76 13.46 -1.16 18.25
N THR A 77 14.55 -1.72 18.78
CA THR A 77 14.85 -1.71 20.23
C THR A 77 14.86 -0.30 20.80
N GLN A 78 15.52 0.65 20.12
CA GLN A 78 15.60 2.04 20.59
C GLN A 78 14.23 2.74 20.58
N LEU A 79 13.42 2.50 19.56
CA LEU A 79 12.05 3.05 19.47
C LEU A 79 11.17 2.49 20.60
N TYR A 80 11.27 1.20 20.87
CA TYR A 80 10.55 0.55 21.97
C TYR A 80 10.92 1.10 23.34
N LEU A 81 12.23 1.29 23.61
CA LEU A 81 12.70 1.88 24.86
C LEU A 81 12.22 3.32 25.04
N LYS A 82 12.27 4.13 23.98
CA LYS A 82 11.75 5.51 23.99
C LYS A 82 10.25 5.55 24.25
N LYS A 83 9.47 4.65 23.62
CA LYS A 83 8.05 4.49 23.92
C LYS A 83 7.80 4.17 25.40
N ARG A 84 8.56 3.23 25.98
CA ARG A 84 8.45 2.91 27.42
C ARG A 84 8.77 4.10 28.32
N GLN A 85 9.78 4.90 27.95
CA GLN A 85 10.12 6.12 28.68
C GLN A 85 8.96 7.12 28.66
N LEU A 86 8.35 7.37 27.50
CA LEU A 86 7.19 8.27 27.39
C LEU A 86 5.98 7.76 28.18
N LEU A 87 5.67 6.48 28.11
CA LEU A 87 4.59 5.89 28.91
C LEU A 87 4.82 6.06 30.41
N THR A 88 6.08 6.00 30.87
CA THR A 88 6.43 6.28 32.27
C THR A 88 6.23 7.76 32.60
N SER A 89 6.54 8.67 31.68
CA SER A 89 6.27 10.10 31.82
C SER A 89 4.77 10.39 31.91
N VAL A 90 3.93 9.77 31.07
CA VAL A 90 2.47 9.86 31.18
C VAL A 90 1.99 9.46 32.57
N ARG A 91 2.40 8.28 33.07
CA ARG A 91 2.07 7.85 34.44
C ARG A 91 2.54 8.86 35.50
N GLY A 92 3.73 9.44 35.32
CA GLY A 92 4.25 10.47 36.23
C GLY A 92 3.37 11.72 36.29
N VAL A 93 2.73 12.11 35.17
CA VAL A 93 1.74 13.20 35.15
C VAL A 93 0.46 12.77 35.87
N GLU A 94 -0.04 11.58 35.60
CA GLU A 94 -1.28 11.05 36.17
C GLU A 94 -1.18 10.89 37.70
N VAL A 95 -0.08 10.38 38.21
CA VAL A 95 0.13 10.19 39.66
C VAL A 95 0.19 11.54 40.40
N ARG A 96 0.64 12.62 39.76
CA ARG A 96 0.68 13.96 40.35
C ARG A 96 -0.69 14.65 40.38
N ARG A 97 -1.72 14.10 39.80
CA ARG A 97 -3.08 14.66 39.82
C ARG A 97 -3.53 14.83 41.31
N PRO A 98 -3.96 16.03 41.69
CA PRO A 98 -4.48 16.25 43.04
C PRO A 98 -5.79 15.48 43.23
N GLU A 99 -5.94 14.85 44.40
CA GLU A 99 -7.20 14.24 44.81
C GLU A 99 -8.21 15.34 45.16
N TYR A 100 -9.01 15.73 44.16
CA TYR A 100 -9.98 16.82 44.23
C TYR A 100 -10.83 16.78 45.51
N ASN A 101 -11.47 15.64 45.82
CA ASN A 101 -12.37 15.51 46.97
C ASN A 101 -11.66 15.66 48.32
N LYS A 102 -10.43 15.15 48.44
CA LYS A 102 -9.65 15.29 49.68
C LYS A 102 -9.22 16.73 49.94
N GLN A 103 -8.84 17.46 48.89
CA GLN A 103 -8.38 18.84 49.04
C GLN A 103 -9.50 19.82 49.40
N ILE A 104 -10.73 19.61 49.01
CA ILE A 104 -11.86 20.47 49.34
C ILE A 104 -12.60 20.02 50.61
N ALA A 105 -12.37 18.78 51.10
CA ALA A 105 -13.11 18.21 52.23
C ALA A 105 -13.01 19.06 53.51
N ALA A 106 -11.84 19.60 53.84
CA ALA A 106 -11.61 20.42 55.00
C ALA A 106 -12.47 21.72 54.97
N THR A 107 -12.45 22.43 53.83
CA THR A 107 -13.25 23.66 53.67
C THR A 107 -14.75 23.35 53.66
N GLN A 108 -15.19 22.23 53.07
CA GLN A 108 -16.57 21.78 53.14
C GLN A 108 -17.01 21.48 54.57
N GLN A 109 -16.17 20.83 55.36
CA GLN A 109 -16.44 20.56 56.78
C GLN A 109 -16.54 21.85 57.59
N GLN A 110 -15.65 22.84 57.35
CA GLN A 110 -15.72 24.14 57.99
C GLN A 110 -17.06 24.86 57.69
N ILE A 111 -17.50 24.84 56.44
CA ILE A 111 -18.80 25.40 56.03
C ILE A 111 -19.95 24.68 56.77
N ALA A 112 -19.93 23.34 56.79
CA ALA A 112 -20.96 22.57 57.52
C ALA A 112 -21.02 22.91 59.00
N THR A 113 -19.87 23.10 59.67
CA THR A 113 -19.80 23.54 61.07
C THR A 113 -20.40 24.93 61.25
N GLN A 114 -20.05 25.89 60.40
CA GLN A 114 -20.59 27.24 60.46
C GLN A 114 -22.12 27.28 60.19
N ILE A 115 -22.63 26.45 59.30
CA ILE A 115 -24.07 26.31 59.02
C ILE A 115 -24.79 25.79 60.27
N SER A 116 -24.24 24.82 60.98
CA SER A 116 -24.76 24.29 62.26
C SER A 116 -24.80 25.38 63.35
N GLU A 117 -23.72 26.16 63.44
CA GLU A 117 -23.62 27.28 64.39
C GLU A 117 -24.61 28.40 64.03
N LYS A 118 -24.79 28.74 62.73
CA LYS A 118 -25.82 29.67 62.27
C LYS A 118 -27.21 29.26 62.75
N ALA A 119 -27.58 27.98 62.59
CA ALA A 119 -28.87 27.46 63.01
C ALA A 119 -29.06 27.55 64.55
N ARG A 120 -27.97 27.45 65.32
CA ARG A 120 -27.98 27.69 66.78
C ARG A 120 -28.23 29.14 67.10
N ILE A 121 -27.49 30.06 66.50
CA ILE A 121 -27.59 31.52 66.76
C ILE A 121 -28.98 32.03 66.28
N GLU A 122 -29.50 31.59 65.19
CA GLU A 122 -30.86 31.96 64.71
C GLU A 122 -31.93 31.65 65.78
N ARG A 123 -31.84 30.48 66.45
CA ARG A 123 -32.76 30.14 67.54
C ARG A 123 -32.57 31.05 68.78
N LEU A 124 -31.33 31.40 69.07
CA LEU A 124 -31.00 32.32 70.22
C LEU A 124 -31.47 33.75 69.96
N VAL A 125 -31.32 34.26 68.75
CA VAL A 125 -31.82 35.58 68.34
C VAL A 125 -33.34 35.61 68.41
N LYS A 126 -34.05 34.57 67.98
CA LYS A 126 -35.52 34.45 68.13
C LYS A 126 -35.95 34.43 69.62
N ALA A 127 -35.11 33.92 70.48
CA ALA A 127 -35.35 33.91 71.99
C ALA A 127 -34.80 35.15 72.67
N GLU A 128 -34.38 36.18 71.93
CA GLU A 128 -33.75 37.45 72.47
C GLU A 128 -32.45 37.19 73.29
N ALA A 129 -31.84 36.00 73.11
CA ALA A 129 -30.64 35.60 73.88
C ALA A 129 -29.34 35.78 73.07
N ALA A 130 -29.39 36.31 71.84
CA ALA A 130 -28.25 36.69 71.02
C ALA A 130 -28.58 37.92 70.20
N THR A 131 -27.54 38.60 69.66
CA THR A 131 -27.69 39.83 68.85
C THR A 131 -27.78 39.55 67.36
N GLN A 132 -28.50 40.39 66.59
CA GLN A 132 -28.54 40.34 65.16
C GLN A 132 -27.12 40.43 64.56
N LYS A 133 -26.24 41.24 65.15
CA LYS A 133 -24.86 41.33 64.68
C LYS A 133 -24.11 39.99 64.72
N GLN A 134 -24.36 39.13 65.72
CA GLN A 134 -23.72 37.79 65.78
C GLN A 134 -24.22 36.91 64.59
N LEU A 135 -25.50 37.01 64.20
CA LEU A 135 -26.04 36.32 63.07
C LEU A 135 -25.43 36.82 61.75
N ASP A 136 -25.24 38.15 61.61
CA ASP A 136 -24.65 38.78 60.43
C ASP A 136 -23.16 38.40 60.29
N ASP A 137 -22.41 38.32 61.39
CA ASP A 137 -21.03 37.89 61.46
C ASP A 137 -20.87 36.45 60.99
N ILE A 138 -21.75 35.52 61.38
CA ILE A 138 -21.74 34.13 60.94
C ILE A 138 -22.12 34.03 59.47
N ASN A 139 -23.12 34.76 58.98
CA ASN A 139 -23.50 34.79 57.57
C ASN A 139 -22.32 35.27 56.74
N SER A 140 -21.59 36.29 57.17
CA SER A 140 -20.38 36.79 56.48
C SER A 140 -19.27 35.75 56.46
N SER A 141 -19.06 35.04 57.57
CA SER A 141 -18.06 33.94 57.62
C SER A 141 -18.39 32.80 56.66
N ILE A 142 -19.67 32.38 56.59
CA ILE A 142 -20.13 31.35 55.64
C ILE A 142 -19.87 31.82 54.21
N SER A 143 -20.21 33.06 53.87
CA SER A 143 -20.01 33.63 52.54
C SER A 143 -18.55 33.64 52.14
N VAL A 144 -17.64 34.02 53.02
CA VAL A 144 -16.19 34.00 52.81
C VAL A 144 -15.71 32.56 52.53
N LEU A 145 -16.11 31.58 53.35
CA LEU A 145 -15.73 30.18 53.19
C LEU A 145 -16.28 29.59 51.88
N GLN A 146 -17.50 29.96 51.51
CA GLN A 146 -18.10 29.54 50.23
C GLN A 146 -17.31 30.08 49.03
N LYS A 147 -16.90 31.37 49.07
CA LYS A 147 -16.05 31.98 48.04
C LYS A 147 -14.67 31.35 47.98
N GLN A 148 -14.09 31.02 49.13
CA GLN A 148 -12.83 30.30 49.22
C GLN A 148 -12.95 28.91 48.61
N LEU A 149 -14.02 28.15 48.90
CA LEU A 149 -14.29 26.84 48.29
C LEU A 149 -14.43 26.93 46.80
N GLU A 150 -15.17 27.94 46.28
CA GLU A 150 -15.34 28.18 44.84
C GLU A 150 -14.00 28.42 44.14
N ALA A 151 -13.15 29.31 44.72
CA ALA A 151 -11.82 29.59 44.20
C ALA A 151 -10.91 28.35 44.23
N GLN A 152 -10.94 27.58 45.32
CA GLN A 152 -10.20 26.31 45.43
C GLN A 152 -10.63 25.28 44.40
N LYS A 153 -11.95 25.09 44.19
CA LYS A 153 -12.50 24.23 43.14
C LYS A 153 -12.04 24.65 41.74
N SER A 154 -12.13 25.94 41.44
CA SER A 154 -11.69 26.48 40.15
C SER A 154 -10.22 26.21 39.89
N SER A 155 -9.35 26.50 40.88
CA SER A 155 -7.90 26.24 40.79
C SER A 155 -7.60 24.76 40.56
N LEU A 156 -8.24 23.86 41.32
CA LEU A 156 -8.05 22.42 41.17
C LEU A 156 -8.52 21.92 39.82
N THR A 157 -9.65 22.42 39.33
CA THR A 157 -10.16 22.05 37.98
C THR A 157 -9.19 22.48 36.90
N THR A 158 -8.69 23.74 36.97
CA THR A 158 -7.71 24.23 35.97
C THR A 158 -6.43 23.42 36.02
N THR A 159 -5.90 23.12 37.23
CA THR A 159 -4.70 22.30 37.36
C THR A 159 -4.91 20.87 36.81
N THR A 160 -6.03 20.25 37.15
CA THR A 160 -6.35 18.89 36.68
C THR A 160 -6.53 18.84 35.18
N SER A 161 -7.21 19.84 34.58
CA SER A 161 -7.34 19.97 33.13
C SER A 161 -6.00 20.16 32.45
N GLY A 162 -5.14 21.06 32.95
CA GLY A 162 -3.80 21.24 32.42
C GLY A 162 -2.97 19.96 32.44
N MET A 163 -2.99 19.21 33.57
CA MET A 163 -2.33 17.89 33.61
C MET A 163 -2.91 16.87 32.64
N SER A 164 -4.22 16.94 32.39
CA SER A 164 -4.87 16.07 31.37
C SER A 164 -4.36 16.35 29.99
N GLU A 165 -4.22 17.63 29.64
CA GLU A 165 -3.67 18.06 28.33
C GLU A 165 -2.18 17.70 28.19
N ASP A 166 -1.40 17.84 29.25
CA ASP A 166 0.01 17.42 29.27
C ASP A 166 0.14 15.90 29.03
N ALA A 167 -0.71 15.09 29.69
CA ALA A 167 -0.73 13.65 29.49
C ALA A 167 -1.17 13.29 28.04
N ALA A 168 -2.16 13.99 27.50
CA ALA A 168 -2.61 13.81 26.12
C ALA A 168 -1.52 14.15 25.10
N ALA A 169 -0.76 15.24 25.32
CA ALA A 169 0.35 15.61 24.45
C ALA A 169 1.48 14.54 24.45
N LEU A 170 1.77 13.94 25.61
CA LEU A 170 2.71 12.82 25.71
C LEU A 170 2.17 11.56 25.00
N MET A 171 0.87 11.29 25.08
CA MET A 171 0.25 10.15 24.38
C MET A 171 0.34 10.29 22.86
N ILE A 172 0.19 11.50 22.32
CA ILE A 172 0.43 11.73 20.89
C ILE A 172 1.85 11.34 20.48
N GLN A 173 2.85 11.64 21.32
CA GLN A 173 4.23 11.21 21.05
C GLN A 173 4.38 9.68 21.12
N VAL A 174 3.64 9.01 22.02
CA VAL A 174 3.58 7.53 22.05
C VAL A 174 2.99 7.00 20.75
N ASP A 175 1.95 7.61 20.20
CA ASP A 175 1.32 7.19 18.95
C ASP A 175 2.24 7.38 17.74
N GLN A 176 3.02 8.46 17.71
CA GLN A 176 4.08 8.65 16.69
C GLN A 176 5.13 7.54 16.76
N LEU A 177 5.52 7.09 17.95
CA LEU A 177 6.43 5.96 18.09
C LEU A 177 5.78 4.62 17.73
N ASN A 178 4.48 4.45 17.96
CA ASN A 178 3.74 3.28 17.51
C ASN A 178 3.74 3.18 15.96
N ASP A 179 3.53 4.29 15.26
CA ASP A 179 3.62 4.35 13.81
C ASP A 179 5.04 3.96 13.33
N GLN A 180 6.09 4.54 13.93
CA GLN A 180 7.48 4.18 13.60
C GLN A 180 7.80 2.70 13.89
N LEU A 181 7.28 2.14 14.99
CA LEU A 181 7.42 0.73 15.33
C LEU A 181 6.70 -0.19 14.32
N SER A 182 5.54 0.23 13.83
CA SER A 182 4.82 -0.52 12.79
C SER A 182 5.62 -0.61 11.50
N LYS A 183 6.31 0.48 11.11
CA LYS A 183 7.18 0.56 9.93
C LYS A 183 8.46 -0.27 10.03
N CYS A 184 8.82 -0.72 11.23
CA CYS A 184 9.91 -1.69 11.39
C CYS A 184 9.53 -3.13 11.01
N ARG A 185 8.25 -3.40 10.78
CA ARG A 185 7.77 -4.67 10.24
C ARG A 185 7.71 -4.58 8.72
N ILE A 186 8.40 -5.51 8.06
CA ILE A 186 8.39 -5.59 6.60
C ILE A 186 7.24 -6.50 6.20
N LEU A 187 6.28 -5.95 5.43
CA LEU A 187 5.09 -6.67 4.97
C LEU A 187 5.06 -6.72 3.45
N SER A 188 4.42 -7.75 2.89
CA SER A 188 4.11 -7.79 1.47
C SER A 188 2.92 -6.86 1.17
N PRO A 189 3.04 -5.88 0.25
CA PRO A 189 1.93 -4.97 -0.08
C PRO A 189 0.83 -5.63 -0.92
N ILE A 190 1.16 -6.67 -1.68
CA ILE A 190 0.24 -7.40 -2.56
C ILE A 190 0.42 -8.91 -2.41
N LYS A 191 -0.58 -9.64 -2.87
CA LYS A 191 -0.40 -11.06 -3.20
C LYS A 191 0.45 -11.16 -4.46
N GLY A 192 1.51 -11.99 -4.44
CA GLY A 192 2.38 -12.14 -5.59
C GLY A 192 3.58 -13.02 -5.34
N THR A 193 4.49 -13.05 -6.30
CA THR A 193 5.73 -13.83 -6.25
C THR A 193 6.92 -12.88 -6.11
N VAL A 194 7.83 -13.22 -5.21
CA VAL A 194 9.09 -12.50 -5.04
C VAL A 194 9.97 -12.72 -6.28
N LEU A 195 10.30 -11.65 -6.99
CA LEU A 195 11.14 -11.70 -8.18
C LEU A 195 12.62 -11.56 -7.85
N VAL A 196 12.96 -10.61 -6.98
CA VAL A 196 14.34 -10.27 -6.61
C VAL A 196 14.41 -9.89 -5.15
N LYS A 197 15.41 -10.36 -4.44
CA LYS A 197 15.75 -9.98 -3.09
C LYS A 197 16.99 -9.06 -3.12
N TYR A 198 16.84 -7.81 -2.66
CA TYR A 198 17.91 -6.79 -2.72
C TYR A 198 18.71 -6.64 -1.43
N ALA A 199 18.22 -7.19 -0.32
CA ALA A 199 18.83 -7.03 0.99
C ALA A 199 18.79 -8.35 1.77
N GLU A 200 19.74 -8.50 2.72
CA GLU A 200 19.87 -9.68 3.56
C GLU A 200 19.74 -9.34 5.05
N ALA A 201 19.35 -10.35 5.85
CA ALA A 201 19.38 -10.23 7.29
C ALA A 201 20.80 -9.92 7.77
N GLY A 202 20.93 -8.99 8.71
CA GLY A 202 22.21 -8.50 9.20
C GLY A 202 22.69 -7.20 8.57
N GLU A 203 22.18 -6.81 7.39
CA GLU A 203 22.51 -5.53 6.77
C GLU A 203 21.86 -4.33 7.46
N LEU A 204 22.46 -3.16 7.25
CA LEU A 204 21.86 -1.88 7.62
C LEU A 204 20.98 -1.39 6.48
N THR A 205 19.76 -0.98 6.82
CA THR A 205 18.81 -0.36 5.88
C THR A 205 18.40 1.04 6.34
N GLY A 206 17.84 1.80 5.41
CA GLY A 206 17.30 3.13 5.66
C GLY A 206 16.04 3.36 4.86
N SER A 207 15.25 4.36 5.24
CA SER A 207 14.02 4.73 4.55
C SER A 207 14.26 4.92 3.05
N GLY A 208 13.46 4.26 2.21
CA GLY A 208 13.57 4.27 0.75
C GLY A 208 14.55 3.24 0.15
N LYS A 209 15.37 2.53 0.95
CA LYS A 209 16.28 1.49 0.42
C LYS A 209 15.46 0.28 -0.02
N PRO A 210 15.58 -0.21 -1.28
CA PRO A 210 14.90 -1.40 -1.75
C PRO A 210 15.25 -2.63 -0.93
N LEU A 211 14.25 -3.44 -0.59
CA LEU A 211 14.43 -4.70 0.14
C LEU A 211 14.17 -5.91 -0.76
N PHE A 212 13.09 -5.88 -1.51
CA PHE A 212 12.75 -6.92 -2.49
C PHE A 212 11.78 -6.39 -3.54
N LYS A 213 11.64 -7.14 -4.64
CA LYS A 213 10.66 -6.88 -5.68
C LYS A 213 9.65 -8.03 -5.69
N ILE A 214 8.35 -7.69 -5.70
CA ILE A 214 7.24 -8.62 -5.81
C ILE A 214 6.40 -8.29 -7.02
N ALA A 215 5.84 -9.31 -7.69
CA ALA A 215 4.94 -9.14 -8.82
C ALA A 215 3.72 -10.07 -8.73
N ASP A 216 2.60 -9.57 -9.21
CA ASP A 216 1.43 -10.41 -9.47
C ASP A 216 1.62 -11.10 -10.82
N ILE A 217 2.15 -12.32 -10.78
CA ILE A 217 2.34 -13.15 -11.98
C ILE A 217 1.15 -14.05 -12.29
N GLU A 218 0.11 -14.07 -11.46
CA GLU A 218 -1.14 -14.78 -11.74
C GLU A 218 -2.00 -14.00 -12.76
N ASN A 219 -1.97 -12.66 -12.67
CA ASN A 219 -2.71 -11.76 -13.56
C ASN A 219 -1.72 -10.98 -14.44
N MET A 220 -1.36 -11.57 -15.55
CA MET A 220 -0.43 -10.96 -16.50
C MET A 220 -1.14 -9.95 -17.41
N ILE A 221 -0.40 -9.00 -17.93
CA ILE A 221 -0.86 -8.01 -18.87
C ILE A 221 -0.05 -8.16 -20.16
N LEU A 222 -0.69 -8.53 -21.26
CA LEU A 222 -0.06 -8.43 -22.56
C LEU A 222 -0.18 -6.99 -23.06
N ARG A 223 0.94 -6.29 -23.17
CA ARG A 223 1.03 -4.99 -23.84
C ARG A 223 1.29 -5.22 -25.31
N ALA A 224 0.22 -5.23 -26.10
CA ALA A 224 0.26 -5.44 -27.53
C ALA A 224 0.15 -4.12 -28.30
N TYR A 225 0.67 -4.10 -29.52
CA TYR A 225 0.67 -2.95 -30.40
C TYR A 225 -0.14 -3.26 -31.64
N ILE A 226 -1.12 -2.42 -31.95
CA ILE A 226 -2.04 -2.58 -33.07
C ILE A 226 -1.98 -1.40 -34.00
N THR A 227 -2.33 -1.63 -35.25
CA THR A 227 -2.39 -0.59 -36.28
C THR A 227 -3.71 0.19 -36.22
N SER A 228 -3.75 1.36 -36.87
CA SER A 228 -4.89 2.29 -36.81
C SER A 228 -6.19 1.73 -37.47
N ASP A 229 -6.09 0.78 -38.34
CA ASP A 229 -7.23 0.13 -38.98
C ASP A 229 -7.94 -0.87 -38.07
N ILE A 230 -7.22 -1.47 -37.12
CA ILE A 230 -7.75 -2.45 -36.17
C ILE A 230 -8.35 -1.77 -34.95
N ILE A 231 -7.72 -0.69 -34.44
CA ILE A 231 -8.15 0.00 -33.20
C ILE A 231 -9.62 0.44 -33.24
N THR A 232 -10.12 0.83 -34.41
CA THR A 232 -11.51 1.29 -34.61
C THR A 232 -12.55 0.19 -34.34
N LYS A 233 -12.14 -1.06 -34.35
CA LYS A 233 -13.00 -2.23 -34.13
C LYS A 233 -12.97 -2.70 -32.67
N LEU A 234 -12.01 -2.22 -31.85
CA LEU A 234 -11.82 -2.66 -30.49
C LEU A 234 -12.73 -1.92 -29.50
N LYS A 235 -13.12 -2.64 -28.47
CA LYS A 235 -13.87 -2.10 -27.32
C LYS A 235 -13.22 -2.52 -26.01
N LEU A 236 -13.31 -1.66 -25.02
CA LEU A 236 -12.97 -2.02 -23.64
C LEU A 236 -13.84 -3.20 -23.16
N ASN A 237 -13.25 -4.09 -22.39
CA ASN A 237 -13.85 -5.34 -21.89
C ASN A 237 -14.20 -6.37 -22.97
N GLN A 238 -13.68 -6.20 -24.18
CA GLN A 238 -13.80 -7.22 -25.24
C GLN A 238 -12.88 -8.40 -24.92
N GLU A 239 -13.39 -9.61 -25.08
CA GLU A 239 -12.58 -10.83 -25.03
C GLU A 239 -11.85 -11.04 -26.37
N VAL A 240 -10.59 -11.43 -26.29
CA VAL A 240 -9.71 -11.70 -27.42
C VAL A 240 -8.91 -12.96 -27.17
N LYS A 241 -8.45 -13.61 -28.24
CA LYS A 241 -7.54 -14.74 -28.14
C LYS A 241 -6.11 -14.24 -28.08
N VAL A 242 -5.38 -14.71 -27.08
CA VAL A 242 -3.97 -14.40 -26.85
C VAL A 242 -3.16 -15.66 -27.02
N TYR A 243 -2.08 -15.57 -27.74
CA TYR A 243 -1.17 -16.68 -28.02
C TYR A 243 0.20 -16.34 -27.42
N ALA A 244 0.70 -17.18 -26.53
CA ALA A 244 2.03 -17.04 -25.94
C ALA A 244 2.98 -18.08 -26.52
N ASP A 245 4.25 -17.70 -26.73
CA ASP A 245 5.29 -18.61 -27.18
C ASP A 245 5.41 -19.83 -26.25
N PHE A 246 5.37 -21.04 -26.83
CA PHE A 246 5.44 -22.30 -26.08
C PHE A 246 6.56 -23.23 -26.58
N GLY A 247 7.57 -22.69 -27.22
CA GLY A 247 8.69 -23.44 -27.80
C GLY A 247 8.93 -23.08 -29.26
N GLU A 248 9.77 -23.84 -29.96
CA GLU A 248 10.30 -23.43 -31.29
C GLU A 248 9.24 -23.12 -32.35
N LYS A 249 8.02 -23.68 -32.27
CA LYS A 249 6.94 -23.45 -33.23
C LYS A 249 5.53 -23.61 -32.66
N GLU A 250 5.42 -23.77 -31.34
CA GLU A 250 4.13 -23.97 -30.70
C GLU A 250 3.68 -22.71 -29.99
N MET A 251 2.40 -22.37 -30.15
CA MET A 251 1.76 -21.25 -29.46
C MET A 251 0.67 -21.80 -28.55
N ARG A 252 0.62 -21.32 -27.33
CA ARG A 252 -0.43 -21.68 -26.37
C ARG A 252 -1.49 -20.59 -26.33
N GLU A 253 -2.74 -21.01 -26.55
CA GLU A 253 -3.90 -20.11 -26.55
C GLU A 253 -4.39 -19.82 -25.12
N TYR A 254 -4.65 -18.55 -24.85
CA TYR A 254 -5.27 -18.02 -23.64
C TYR A 254 -6.42 -17.10 -24.02
N THR A 255 -7.39 -16.96 -23.13
CA THR A 255 -8.40 -15.90 -23.24
C THR A 255 -7.90 -14.66 -22.53
N GLY A 256 -7.90 -13.53 -23.24
CA GLY A 256 -7.56 -12.24 -22.69
C GLY A 256 -8.72 -11.26 -22.74
N THR A 257 -8.73 -10.27 -21.87
CA THR A 257 -9.71 -9.18 -21.86
C THR A 257 -9.02 -7.84 -22.05
N ILE A 258 -9.49 -7.02 -22.99
CA ILE A 258 -8.95 -5.67 -23.23
C ILE A 258 -9.31 -4.77 -22.06
N VAL A 259 -8.31 -4.33 -21.28
CA VAL A 259 -8.50 -3.48 -20.09
C VAL A 259 -8.13 -2.03 -20.34
N TRP A 260 -7.34 -1.75 -21.35
CA TRP A 260 -6.94 -0.39 -21.69
C TRP A 260 -6.53 -0.27 -23.16
N ILE A 261 -6.86 0.86 -23.77
CA ILE A 261 -6.50 1.23 -25.14
C ILE A 261 -5.88 2.63 -25.08
N SER A 262 -4.71 2.81 -25.71
CA SER A 262 -4.03 4.11 -25.74
C SER A 262 -4.79 5.13 -26.58
N ASP A 263 -4.96 6.34 -26.06
CA ASP A 263 -5.50 7.50 -26.79
C ASP A 263 -4.47 8.16 -27.72
N LYS A 264 -3.21 7.75 -27.63
CA LYS A 264 -2.11 8.33 -28.43
C LYS A 264 -1.40 7.25 -29.20
N ALA A 265 -1.11 7.57 -30.46
CA ALA A 265 -0.25 6.73 -31.27
C ALA A 265 1.20 6.80 -30.79
N GLU A 266 1.86 5.67 -30.79
CA GLU A 266 3.27 5.49 -30.47
C GLU A 266 4.02 5.01 -31.73
N PHE A 267 5.34 5.27 -31.79
CA PHE A 267 6.17 4.61 -32.79
C PHE A 267 6.40 3.17 -32.36
N THR A 268 6.42 2.25 -33.32
CA THR A 268 6.69 0.84 -33.05
C THR A 268 7.99 0.66 -32.25
N PRO A 269 7.96 0.01 -31.10
CA PRO A 269 9.17 -0.25 -30.31
C PRO A 269 10.22 -1.01 -31.12
N LYS A 270 11.52 -0.73 -30.90
CA LYS A 270 12.64 -1.34 -31.64
C LYS A 270 12.72 -2.88 -31.56
N THR A 271 12.01 -3.47 -30.62
CA THR A 271 11.93 -4.92 -30.38
C THR A 271 11.07 -5.68 -31.38
N ILE A 272 10.21 -5.00 -32.17
CA ILE A 272 9.35 -5.61 -33.18
C ILE A 272 10.07 -5.53 -34.53
N GLN A 273 10.39 -6.67 -35.13
CA GLN A 273 11.42 -6.77 -36.19
C GLN A 273 10.90 -6.87 -37.63
N THR A 274 9.66 -6.57 -37.99
CA THR A 274 9.23 -6.61 -39.37
C THR A 274 9.48 -5.27 -40.09
N LYS A 275 9.97 -5.32 -41.33
CA LYS A 275 10.29 -4.12 -42.14
C LYS A 275 9.06 -3.25 -42.47
N LYS A 276 7.86 -3.79 -42.44
CA LYS A 276 6.60 -3.07 -42.72
C LYS A 276 6.09 -2.31 -41.48
N GLU A 277 6.37 -2.77 -40.28
CA GLU A 277 5.88 -2.19 -39.02
C GLU A 277 6.71 -1.00 -38.56
N ARG A 278 7.96 -0.85 -38.97
CA ARG A 278 8.86 0.25 -38.55
C ARG A 278 8.43 1.65 -39.00
N ALA A 279 7.50 1.77 -39.91
CA ALA A 279 7.05 3.05 -40.50
C ALA A 279 5.64 3.46 -40.08
N ASN A 280 4.89 2.61 -39.41
CA ASN A 280 3.50 2.86 -39.06
C ASN A 280 3.32 3.28 -37.61
N LEU A 281 2.44 4.25 -37.39
CA LEU A 281 1.95 4.60 -36.05
C LEU A 281 1.11 3.44 -35.54
N VAL A 282 1.40 3.01 -34.30
CA VAL A 282 0.68 1.95 -33.62
C VAL A 282 0.07 2.47 -32.33
N TYR A 283 -0.93 1.78 -31.83
CA TYR A 283 -1.57 2.08 -30.56
C TYR A 283 -1.29 0.94 -29.58
N ALA A 284 -0.88 1.27 -28.37
CA ALA A 284 -0.71 0.29 -27.33
C ALA A 284 -2.06 -0.13 -26.74
N VAL A 285 -2.24 -1.43 -26.53
CA VAL A 285 -3.42 -2.04 -25.91
C VAL A 285 -2.95 -2.94 -24.78
N LYS A 286 -3.58 -2.85 -23.61
CA LYS A 286 -3.33 -3.76 -22.50
C LYS A 286 -4.45 -4.78 -22.42
N ILE A 287 -4.05 -6.04 -22.41
CA ILE A 287 -4.94 -7.20 -22.38
C ILE A 287 -4.61 -8.00 -21.13
N ALA A 288 -5.57 -8.10 -20.21
CA ALA A 288 -5.43 -8.91 -19.01
C ALA A 288 -5.56 -10.39 -19.38
N VAL A 289 -4.61 -11.19 -18.94
CA VAL A 289 -4.54 -12.64 -19.20
C VAL A 289 -4.28 -13.37 -17.90
N LYS A 290 -5.10 -14.37 -17.59
CA LYS A 290 -4.87 -15.22 -16.44
C LYS A 290 -3.77 -16.24 -16.74
N ASN A 291 -2.70 -16.20 -15.97
CA ASN A 291 -1.55 -17.07 -16.16
C ASN A 291 -1.75 -18.42 -15.44
N ASP A 292 -1.34 -19.48 -16.07
CA ASP A 292 -1.29 -20.83 -15.50
C ASP A 292 0.11 -21.25 -15.04
N GLY A 293 1.04 -20.26 -14.97
CA GLY A 293 2.43 -20.44 -14.54
C GLY A 293 3.44 -20.53 -15.70
N TYR A 294 2.98 -20.64 -16.93
CA TYR A 294 3.87 -20.71 -18.10
C TYR A 294 4.32 -19.34 -18.60
N ILE A 295 3.42 -18.36 -18.62
CA ILE A 295 3.74 -17.01 -19.11
C ILE A 295 4.76 -16.37 -18.16
N LYS A 296 5.84 -15.84 -18.74
CA LYS A 296 6.88 -15.12 -18.00
C LYS A 296 6.90 -13.65 -18.41
N ILE A 297 7.34 -12.80 -17.51
CA ILE A 297 7.55 -11.36 -17.78
C ILE A 297 8.56 -11.21 -18.92
N GLY A 298 8.23 -10.39 -19.92
CA GLY A 298 9.05 -10.18 -21.12
C GLY A 298 8.85 -11.21 -22.23
N MET A 299 8.06 -12.25 -22.01
CA MET A 299 7.71 -13.23 -23.08
C MET A 299 6.89 -12.55 -24.16
N TYR A 300 7.10 -12.96 -25.41
CA TYR A 300 6.30 -12.46 -26.54
C TYR A 300 4.92 -13.11 -26.54
N GLY A 301 3.94 -12.33 -27.01
CA GLY A 301 2.59 -12.80 -27.20
C GLY A 301 1.95 -12.15 -28.42
N GLU A 302 1.05 -12.88 -29.05
CA GLU A 302 0.28 -12.47 -30.22
C GLU A 302 -1.20 -12.46 -29.90
N VAL A 303 -1.96 -11.64 -30.60
CA VAL A 303 -3.38 -11.44 -30.36
C VAL A 303 -4.15 -11.65 -31.66
N LYS A 304 -5.26 -12.36 -31.52
CA LYS A 304 -6.28 -12.49 -32.58
C LYS A 304 -7.59 -11.91 -32.03
N ILE A 305 -8.12 -10.94 -32.79
CA ILE A 305 -9.28 -10.12 -32.40
C ILE A 305 -10.54 -10.63 -33.07
#